data_32b4c58ab7d0dbabe30936e4ba9246e8
#
_entry.id   32b4c58ab7d0dbabe30936e4ba9246e8
#
_cell.length_a   1.000
_cell.length_b   1.000
_cell.length_c   1.000
_cell.angle_alpha   90.00
_cell.angle_beta   90.00
_cell.angle_gamma   90.00
#
_symmetry.space_group_name_H-M   'P 1'
#
loop_
_entity.id
_entity.type
_entity.pdbx_description
1 polymer ?
#
loop_
_entity_poly.entity_id
_entity_poly.type
_entity_poly.pdbx_seq_one_letter_code
_entity_poly.pdbx_strand_id
1 'polypeptide(L)'
;MIMRDKKFWNGEIISHPFMVSSIEPSFLQSWQWGELQKKLGRRIFRFNVSGLFASAIEQKLSFGQTYFYVPHGPVIRAETPDAWINFLKAFESHDDFKKPVFLRIEPLSREFRGKPIENVLSEAGFRRTKPVQPKATLVIDLRKDEKEILDAMEHDTRYSIRAAEKRGVTVEFLSGEYKKGVFDIFWRIFMETNLRHELKTYPKIYYEEVATLEGECSSKIAIAKIGDEAISAAIFIYFGERTFYLFAGSRAGYGKFNAPTYLLWRAICEAKKTGYRYFDFWGISHENKNWSKITAFKKSFGGKEITSPGAWDYVFNKPVYFIYNLAKRIIG
;
A
#
# COMPACT_ATOMS: atom_id res chain seq x y z
N MET A 1 19.49 3.45 16.01
CA MET A 1 20.56 3.04 15.07
C MET A 1 19.97 2.99 13.67
N ILE A 2 20.57 3.65 12.68
CA ILE A 2 20.16 3.57 11.28
C ILE A 2 20.62 2.24 10.70
N MET A 3 19.69 1.50 10.12
CA MET A 3 19.95 0.18 9.54
C MET A 3 20.41 0.29 8.08
N ARG A 4 21.43 -0.48 7.70
CA ARG A 4 22.02 -0.48 6.36
C ARG A 4 21.96 -1.84 5.66
N ASP A 5 21.49 -2.91 6.34
CA ASP A 5 21.39 -4.26 5.79
C ASP A 5 19.97 -4.54 5.28
N LYS A 6 19.84 -4.79 3.96
CA LYS A 6 18.59 -5.03 3.26
C LYS A 6 17.91 -6.33 3.69
N LYS A 7 18.67 -7.42 3.77
CA LYS A 7 18.13 -8.75 4.09
C LYS A 7 17.64 -8.81 5.52
N PHE A 8 18.43 -8.24 6.43
CA PHE A 8 18.02 -8.11 7.82
C PHE A 8 16.74 -7.25 7.94
N TRP A 9 16.70 -6.09 7.26
CA TRP A 9 15.55 -5.19 7.32
C TRP A 9 14.25 -5.87 6.89
N ASN A 10 14.24 -6.45 5.68
CA ASN A 10 13.03 -7.11 5.18
C ASN A 10 12.67 -8.35 6.00
N GLY A 11 13.65 -9.10 6.49
CA GLY A 11 13.43 -10.21 7.42
C GLY A 11 12.67 -9.76 8.66
N GLU A 12 13.08 -8.65 9.27
CA GLU A 12 12.39 -8.08 10.43
C GLU A 12 10.98 -7.56 10.09
N ILE A 13 10.77 -6.95 8.94
CA ILE A 13 9.46 -6.47 8.52
C ILE A 13 8.49 -7.64 8.22
N ILE A 14 8.97 -8.72 7.59
CA ILE A 14 8.13 -9.85 7.16
C ILE A 14 7.80 -10.79 8.32
N SER A 15 8.77 -11.14 9.17
CA SER A 15 8.63 -12.17 10.20
C SER A 15 7.99 -11.67 11.50
N HIS A 16 7.00 -10.83 11.43
CA HIS A 16 6.36 -10.17 12.55
C HIS A 16 5.72 -11.17 13.54
N PRO A 17 6.15 -11.24 14.84
CA PRO A 17 5.62 -12.19 15.81
C PRO A 17 4.20 -11.86 16.27
N PHE A 18 3.79 -10.60 16.16
CA PHE A 18 2.49 -10.08 16.60
C PHE A 18 1.53 -9.86 15.42
N MET A 19 1.48 -10.79 14.46
CA MET A 19 0.50 -10.74 13.36
C MET A 19 -0.93 -10.86 13.88
N VAL A 20 -1.33 -9.90 14.71
CA VAL A 20 -2.68 -9.78 15.27
C VAL A 20 -3.67 -9.29 14.21
N SER A 21 -3.17 -8.62 13.16
CA SER A 21 -3.99 -8.19 12.05
C SER A 21 -3.52 -8.81 10.74
N SER A 22 -4.47 -9.32 9.96
CA SER A 22 -4.22 -9.79 8.60
C SER A 22 -3.81 -8.68 7.61
N ILE A 23 -3.40 -7.50 8.06
CA ILE A 23 -2.92 -6.39 7.22
C ILE A 23 -1.39 -6.31 7.17
N GLU A 24 -0.68 -6.89 8.13
CA GLU A 24 0.78 -6.87 8.16
C GLU A 24 1.37 -8.08 7.45
N PRO A 25 2.57 -8.00 6.85
CA PRO A 25 3.40 -6.81 6.66
C PRO A 25 2.95 -5.95 5.47
N SER A 26 3.29 -4.64 5.50
CA SER A 26 3.07 -3.74 4.39
C SER A 26 4.35 -3.51 3.58
N PHE A 27 4.25 -3.58 2.26
CA PHE A 27 5.35 -3.28 1.35
C PHE A 27 5.88 -1.84 1.49
N LEU A 28 5.07 -0.91 2.02
CA LEU A 28 5.49 0.48 2.27
C LEU A 28 6.62 0.60 3.30
N GLN A 29 6.84 -0.44 4.11
CA GLN A 29 7.96 -0.55 5.04
C GLN A 29 9.12 -1.40 4.50
N SER A 30 9.01 -1.97 3.28
CA SER A 30 10.07 -2.76 2.67
C SER A 30 11.31 -1.90 2.34
N TRP A 31 12.47 -2.57 2.24
CA TRP A 31 13.69 -1.91 1.79
C TRP A 31 13.54 -1.33 0.39
N GLN A 32 13.01 -2.13 -0.53
CA GLN A 32 12.84 -1.77 -1.93
C GLN A 32 11.94 -0.54 -2.11
N TRP A 33 10.88 -0.45 -1.32
CA TRP A 33 10.03 0.75 -1.32
C TRP A 33 10.79 2.00 -0.87
N GLY A 34 11.63 1.88 0.15
CA GLY A 34 12.51 2.97 0.57
C GLY A 34 13.49 3.39 -0.53
N GLU A 35 14.11 2.44 -1.25
CA GLU A 35 15.01 2.75 -2.36
C GLU A 35 14.27 3.40 -3.53
N LEU A 36 13.04 2.96 -3.84
CA LEU A 36 12.16 3.64 -4.79
C LEU A 36 11.92 5.11 -4.39
N GLN A 37 11.62 5.37 -3.11
CA GLN A 37 11.44 6.74 -2.63
C GLN A 37 12.72 7.58 -2.79
N LYS A 38 13.91 7.00 -2.60
CA LYS A 38 15.20 7.68 -2.84
C LYS A 38 15.38 8.03 -4.32
N LYS A 39 15.07 7.12 -5.24
CA LYS A 39 15.11 7.39 -6.69
C LYS A 39 14.17 8.53 -7.09
N LEU A 40 13.07 8.70 -6.36
CA LEU A 40 12.14 9.83 -6.52
C LEU A 40 12.61 11.12 -5.80
N GLY A 41 13.87 11.17 -5.35
CA GLY A 41 14.48 12.36 -4.73
C GLY A 41 14.13 12.60 -3.27
N ARG A 42 13.60 11.60 -2.56
CA ARG A 42 13.27 11.70 -1.13
C ARG A 42 14.40 11.14 -0.27
N ARG A 43 14.60 11.71 0.93
CA ARG A 43 15.51 11.14 1.92
C ARG A 43 14.76 10.12 2.77
N ILE A 44 15.39 8.96 2.99
CA ILE A 44 14.81 7.83 3.75
C ILE A 44 15.72 7.47 4.89
N PHE A 45 15.14 7.35 6.07
CA PHE A 45 15.82 6.92 7.28
C PHE A 45 15.16 5.67 7.83
N ARG A 46 15.97 4.66 8.18
CA ARG A 46 15.49 3.38 8.69
C ARG A 46 15.90 3.23 10.14
N PHE A 47 14.93 3.27 11.01
CA PHE A 47 15.11 3.18 12.45
C PHE A 47 14.79 1.79 12.95
N ASN A 48 15.65 1.28 13.83
CA ASN A 48 15.33 0.19 14.75
C ASN A 48 15.61 0.71 16.16
N VAL A 49 14.54 0.99 16.89
CA VAL A 49 14.61 1.57 18.25
C VAL A 49 13.67 0.82 19.16
N SER A 50 14.22 0.14 20.14
CA SER A 50 13.46 -0.60 21.19
C SER A 50 12.37 -1.52 20.58
N GLY A 51 12.69 -2.17 19.47
CA GLY A 51 11.75 -3.08 18.79
C GLY A 51 10.74 -2.41 17.85
N LEU A 52 10.79 -1.09 17.69
CA LEU A 52 10.02 -0.37 16.67
C LEU A 52 10.87 -0.17 15.42
N PHE A 53 10.42 -0.72 14.29
CA PHE A 53 11.06 -0.60 12.97
C PHE A 53 10.29 0.39 12.12
N ALA A 54 10.96 1.42 11.61
CA ALA A 54 10.34 2.45 10.79
C ALA A 54 11.20 2.87 9.61
N SER A 55 10.67 2.71 8.39
CA SER A 55 11.16 3.38 7.20
C SER A 55 10.49 4.75 7.11
N ALA A 56 11.20 5.79 7.54
CA ALA A 56 10.70 7.16 7.62
C ALA A 56 11.11 7.96 6.39
N ILE A 57 10.15 8.57 5.73
CA ILE A 57 10.31 9.39 4.53
C ILE A 57 10.34 10.85 4.96
N GLU A 58 11.44 11.56 4.71
CA GLU A 58 11.51 12.99 4.93
C GLU A 58 10.67 13.73 3.89
N GLN A 59 9.76 14.55 4.36
CA GLN A 59 8.87 15.38 3.55
C GLN A 59 9.23 16.85 3.75
N LYS A 60 9.36 17.61 2.65
CA LYS A 60 9.66 19.02 2.68
C LYS A 60 8.39 19.85 2.96
N LEU A 61 8.55 20.85 3.80
CA LEU A 61 7.59 21.92 4.03
C LEU A 61 8.17 23.25 3.51
N SER A 62 7.36 24.30 3.52
CA SER A 62 7.82 25.65 3.19
C SER A 62 8.92 26.12 4.14
N PHE A 63 9.73 27.09 3.69
CA PHE A 63 10.82 27.71 4.46
C PHE A 63 11.88 26.72 4.97
N GLY A 64 12.17 25.66 4.21
CA GLY A 64 13.21 24.68 4.55
C GLY A 64 12.90 23.82 5.76
N GLN A 65 11.67 23.81 6.24
CA GLN A 65 11.19 22.92 7.29
C GLN A 65 10.90 21.53 6.71
N THR A 66 10.90 20.52 7.57
CA THR A 66 10.60 19.14 7.19
C THR A 66 9.72 18.45 8.23
N TYR A 67 9.06 17.37 7.82
CA TYR A 67 8.44 16.41 8.70
C TYR A 67 8.78 15.00 8.25
N PHE A 68 8.67 14.02 9.13
CA PHE A 68 8.82 12.62 8.76
C PHE A 68 7.47 11.93 8.64
N TYR A 69 7.38 11.07 7.63
CA TYR A 69 6.22 10.24 7.40
C TYR A 69 6.61 8.76 7.40
N VAL A 70 5.94 7.96 8.22
CA VAL A 70 6.12 6.52 8.36
C VAL A 70 4.85 5.81 7.90
N PRO A 71 4.72 5.52 6.59
CA PRO A 71 3.52 4.88 6.04
C PRO A 71 3.39 3.44 6.54
N HIS A 72 2.23 3.03 7.03
CA HIS A 72 1.97 1.69 7.58
C HIS A 72 3.01 1.22 8.60
N GLY A 73 3.50 2.15 9.40
CA GLY A 73 4.49 1.87 10.45
C GLY A 73 4.42 2.86 11.62
N PRO A 74 5.27 2.66 12.65
CA PRO A 74 6.31 1.65 12.75
C PRO A 74 5.77 0.23 12.87
N VAL A 75 6.58 -0.74 12.41
CA VAL A 75 6.33 -2.18 12.65
C VAL A 75 6.82 -2.52 14.04
N ILE A 76 5.98 -3.17 14.83
CA ILE A 76 6.27 -3.50 16.24
C ILE A 76 6.83 -4.91 16.30
N ARG A 77 8.12 -5.03 16.68
CA ARG A 77 8.82 -6.32 16.85
C ARG A 77 8.99 -6.72 18.29
N ALA A 78 9.01 -5.74 19.19
CA ALA A 78 9.04 -5.95 20.61
C ALA A 78 8.24 -4.85 21.32
N GLU A 79 7.63 -5.19 22.43
CA GLU A 79 6.76 -4.30 23.20
C GLU A 79 7.44 -3.89 24.52
N THR A 80 8.57 -3.16 24.42
CA THR A 80 9.26 -2.64 25.60
C THR A 80 8.53 -1.43 26.19
N PRO A 81 8.56 -1.22 27.51
CA PRO A 81 7.84 -0.12 28.16
C PRO A 81 8.14 1.26 27.55
N ASP A 82 9.42 1.52 27.28
CA ASP A 82 9.90 2.83 26.82
C ASP A 82 10.03 2.95 25.29
N ALA A 83 9.47 1.98 24.54
CA ALA A 83 9.64 1.91 23.08
C ALA A 83 9.27 3.22 22.38
N TRP A 84 8.10 3.77 22.69
CA TRP A 84 7.60 5.00 22.06
C TRP A 84 8.41 6.24 22.47
N ILE A 85 8.84 6.33 23.73
CA ILE A 85 9.68 7.43 24.22
C ILE A 85 11.04 7.41 23.52
N ASN A 86 11.67 6.24 23.44
CA ASN A 86 12.96 6.07 22.77
C ASN A 86 12.84 6.32 21.25
N PHE A 87 11.73 5.88 20.64
CA PHE A 87 11.44 6.12 19.23
C PHE A 87 11.34 7.62 18.93
N LEU A 88 10.63 8.39 19.74
CA LEU A 88 10.53 9.85 19.59
C LEU A 88 11.87 10.55 19.77
N LYS A 89 12.66 10.16 20.78
CA LYS A 89 14.01 10.70 21.00
C LYS A 89 14.91 10.51 19.77
N ALA A 90 14.77 9.39 19.06
CA ALA A 90 15.56 9.15 17.85
C ALA A 90 15.28 10.17 16.73
N PHE A 91 14.10 10.80 16.68
CA PHE A 91 13.79 11.89 15.76
C PHE A 91 14.15 13.28 16.31
N GLU A 92 14.38 13.41 17.62
CA GLU A 92 14.75 14.68 18.22
C GLU A 92 16.24 15.00 18.14
N SER A 93 17.09 13.97 18.24
CA SER A 93 18.53 14.10 18.44
C SER A 93 19.38 13.38 17.41
N HIS A 94 18.88 13.22 16.18
CA HIS A 94 19.63 12.53 15.13
C HIS A 94 20.53 13.51 14.37
N ASP A 95 21.82 13.17 14.19
CA ASP A 95 22.82 14.05 13.58
C ASP A 95 22.62 14.25 12.07
N ASP A 96 21.99 13.29 11.37
CA ASP A 96 21.84 13.32 9.90
C ASP A 96 20.71 14.25 9.42
N PHE A 97 19.88 14.80 10.29
CA PHE A 97 18.80 15.70 9.92
C PHE A 97 18.47 16.73 11.00
N LYS A 98 17.89 17.86 10.58
CA LYS A 98 17.36 18.84 11.52
C LYS A 98 16.12 18.32 12.22
N LYS A 99 15.90 18.72 13.48
CA LYS A 99 14.69 18.38 14.23
C LYS A 99 13.43 18.66 13.38
N PRO A 100 12.58 17.66 13.10
CA PRO A 100 11.41 17.84 12.25
C PRO A 100 10.33 18.67 12.95
N VAL A 101 9.40 19.21 12.17
CA VAL A 101 8.22 19.90 12.71
C VAL A 101 7.29 18.91 13.41
N PHE A 102 7.08 17.76 12.81
CA PHE A 102 6.31 16.66 13.36
C PHE A 102 6.73 15.32 12.76
N LEU A 103 6.34 14.25 13.42
CA LEU A 103 6.42 12.88 12.93
C LEU A 103 5.00 12.39 12.71
N ARG A 104 4.68 11.98 11.48
CA ARG A 104 3.44 11.30 11.11
C ARG A 104 3.66 9.80 10.99
N ILE A 105 2.85 9.03 11.70
CA ILE A 105 2.86 7.57 11.63
C ILE A 105 1.47 7.04 11.26
N GLU A 106 1.42 5.88 10.63
CA GLU A 106 0.20 5.14 10.30
C GLU A 106 0.39 3.66 10.67
N PRO A 107 0.41 3.31 11.96
CA PRO A 107 0.63 1.93 12.38
C PRO A 107 -0.50 1.03 11.93
N LEU A 108 -0.18 -0.22 11.60
CA LEU A 108 -1.17 -1.26 11.30
C LEU A 108 -1.56 -2.07 12.53
N SER A 109 -0.66 -2.20 13.50
CA SER A 109 -0.93 -2.88 14.76
C SER A 109 -2.04 -2.19 15.53
N ARG A 110 -2.99 -2.97 16.05
CA ARG A 110 -4.14 -2.45 16.81
C ARG A 110 -3.91 -2.41 18.30
N GLU A 111 -2.91 -3.12 18.78
CA GLU A 111 -2.60 -3.25 20.19
C GLU A 111 -1.10 -3.09 20.44
N PHE A 112 -0.77 -2.69 21.64
CA PHE A 112 0.58 -2.66 22.18
C PHE A 112 0.50 -2.96 23.69
N ARG A 113 1.18 -4.03 24.14
CA ARG A 113 1.15 -4.52 25.53
C ARG A 113 -0.28 -4.73 26.06
N GLY A 114 -1.14 -5.33 25.24
CA GLY A 114 -2.54 -5.59 25.60
C GLY A 114 -3.44 -4.35 25.70
N LYS A 115 -2.94 -3.16 25.33
CA LYS A 115 -3.74 -1.94 25.25
C LYS A 115 -4.05 -1.58 23.78
N PRO A 116 -5.22 -1.00 23.48
CA PRO A 116 -5.48 -0.42 22.16
C PRO A 116 -4.37 0.57 21.79
N ILE A 117 -3.81 0.44 20.59
CA ILE A 117 -2.68 1.28 20.14
C ILE A 117 -3.02 2.77 20.18
N GLU A 118 -4.28 3.12 19.96
CA GLU A 118 -4.78 4.49 19.99
C GLU A 118 -4.62 5.13 21.37
N ASN A 119 -4.84 4.36 22.44
CA ASN A 119 -4.62 4.82 23.82
C ASN A 119 -3.13 5.02 24.09
N VAL A 120 -2.31 4.05 23.69
CA VAL A 120 -0.85 4.11 23.84
C VAL A 120 -0.25 5.32 23.12
N LEU A 121 -0.69 5.59 21.88
CA LEU A 121 -0.22 6.74 21.12
C LEU A 121 -0.68 8.06 21.73
N SER A 122 -1.92 8.13 22.24
CA SER A 122 -2.41 9.32 22.95
C SER A 122 -1.63 9.57 24.23
N GLU A 123 -1.36 8.55 25.03
CA GLU A 123 -0.52 8.61 26.25
C GLU A 123 0.91 9.07 25.90
N ALA A 124 1.46 8.65 24.75
CA ALA A 124 2.77 9.07 24.24
C ALA A 124 2.78 10.49 23.64
N GLY A 125 1.64 11.19 23.59
CA GLY A 125 1.52 12.57 23.12
C GLY A 125 1.24 12.72 21.63
N PHE A 126 0.95 11.64 20.91
CA PHE A 126 0.47 11.70 19.52
C PHE A 126 -0.97 12.21 19.47
N ARG A 127 -1.31 12.83 18.35
CA ARG A 127 -2.65 13.34 18.03
C ARG A 127 -3.17 12.72 16.76
N ARG A 128 -4.42 12.27 16.75
CA ARG A 128 -5.07 11.73 15.56
C ARG A 128 -5.13 12.80 14.46
N THR A 129 -4.84 12.40 13.22
CA THR A 129 -4.88 13.26 12.04
C THR A 129 -5.54 12.55 10.86
N LYS A 130 -5.73 13.27 9.74
CA LYS A 130 -6.28 12.70 8.50
C LYS A 130 -5.26 11.71 7.90
N PRO A 131 -5.63 10.48 7.61
CA PRO A 131 -4.73 9.49 7.02
C PRO A 131 -4.31 9.88 5.61
N VAL A 132 -3.09 9.46 5.25
CA VAL A 132 -2.51 9.58 3.90
C VAL A 132 -2.81 8.31 3.11
N GLN A 133 -2.62 7.14 3.76
CA GLN A 133 -2.98 5.85 3.18
C GLN A 133 -4.47 5.56 3.39
N PRO A 134 -5.09 4.74 2.53
CA PRO A 134 -6.45 4.28 2.76
C PRO A 134 -6.56 3.60 4.13
N LYS A 135 -7.55 4.02 4.91
CA LYS A 135 -7.79 3.49 6.27
C LYS A 135 -8.29 2.04 6.24
N ALA A 136 -8.99 1.66 5.19
CA ALA A 136 -9.57 0.33 5.04
C ALA A 136 -9.09 -0.35 3.76
N THR A 137 -8.95 -1.66 3.83
CA THR A 137 -8.69 -2.54 2.70
C THR A 137 -9.57 -3.78 2.75
N LEU A 138 -9.62 -4.52 1.65
CA LEU A 138 -10.30 -5.81 1.55
C LEU A 138 -9.26 -6.90 1.30
N VAL A 139 -9.32 -7.99 2.07
CA VAL A 139 -8.34 -9.08 1.98
C VAL A 139 -9.03 -10.43 1.78
N ILE A 140 -8.58 -11.18 0.76
CA ILE A 140 -8.95 -12.57 0.55
C ILE A 140 -7.88 -13.48 1.18
N ASP A 141 -8.34 -14.51 1.92
CA ASP A 141 -7.49 -15.59 2.44
C ASP A 141 -7.30 -16.63 1.34
N LEU A 142 -6.09 -16.71 0.77
CA LEU A 142 -5.74 -17.63 -0.30
C LEU A 142 -5.44 -19.06 0.19
N ARG A 143 -5.45 -19.33 1.50
CA ARG A 143 -5.32 -20.70 2.05
C ARG A 143 -6.56 -21.52 1.78
N LYS A 144 -7.71 -20.88 1.60
CA LYS A 144 -8.96 -21.50 1.14
C LYS A 144 -8.80 -22.06 -0.27
N ASP A 145 -9.57 -23.06 -0.64
CA ASP A 145 -9.55 -23.57 -2.01
C ASP A 145 -10.17 -22.55 -3.01
N GLU A 146 -9.90 -22.76 -4.31
CA GLU A 146 -10.38 -21.83 -5.34
C GLU A 146 -11.91 -21.80 -5.43
N LYS A 147 -12.56 -22.92 -5.15
CA LYS A 147 -14.02 -23.00 -5.14
C LYS A 147 -14.60 -22.19 -4.00
N GLU A 148 -14.05 -22.31 -2.78
CA GLU A 148 -14.47 -21.51 -1.64
C GLU A 148 -14.29 -20.01 -1.88
N ILE A 149 -13.17 -19.62 -2.53
CA ILE A 149 -12.90 -18.22 -2.88
C ILE A 149 -13.94 -17.73 -3.90
N LEU A 150 -14.23 -18.51 -4.94
CA LEU A 150 -15.25 -18.18 -5.94
C LEU A 150 -16.65 -18.09 -5.32
N ASP A 151 -17.03 -19.04 -4.48
CA ASP A 151 -18.36 -19.11 -3.86
C ASP A 151 -18.62 -17.92 -2.93
N ALA A 152 -17.55 -17.33 -2.36
CA ALA A 152 -17.63 -16.12 -1.55
C ALA A 152 -17.82 -14.83 -2.38
N MET A 153 -17.66 -14.86 -3.70
CA MET A 153 -17.89 -13.71 -4.59
C MET A 153 -19.39 -13.51 -4.87
N GLU A 154 -19.77 -12.28 -5.20
CA GLU A 154 -21.12 -12.00 -5.69
C GLU A 154 -21.45 -12.78 -6.96
N HIS A 155 -22.72 -13.09 -7.17
CA HIS A 155 -23.20 -13.86 -8.33
C HIS A 155 -22.73 -13.24 -9.66
N ASP A 156 -22.85 -11.93 -9.80
CA ASP A 156 -22.51 -11.22 -11.03
C ASP A 156 -21.00 -11.21 -11.31
N THR A 157 -20.17 -11.24 -10.24
CA THR A 157 -18.72 -11.38 -10.36
C THR A 157 -18.36 -12.76 -10.91
N ARG A 158 -18.95 -13.85 -10.36
CA ARG A 158 -18.75 -15.21 -10.87
C ARG A 158 -19.24 -15.36 -12.31
N TYR A 159 -20.39 -14.77 -12.63
CA TYR A 159 -20.90 -14.73 -14.01
C TYR A 159 -19.92 -14.03 -14.94
N SER A 160 -19.42 -12.85 -14.54
CA SER A 160 -18.47 -12.04 -15.33
C SER A 160 -17.15 -12.77 -15.59
N ILE A 161 -16.64 -13.52 -14.63
CA ILE A 161 -15.44 -14.38 -14.77
C ILE A 161 -15.69 -15.43 -15.86
N ARG A 162 -16.76 -16.22 -15.75
CA ARG A 162 -17.10 -17.25 -16.74
C ARG A 162 -17.38 -16.69 -18.14
N ALA A 163 -18.05 -15.53 -18.19
CA ALA A 163 -18.35 -14.86 -19.45
C ALA A 163 -17.08 -14.33 -20.13
N ALA A 164 -16.11 -13.81 -19.41
CA ALA A 164 -14.83 -13.35 -19.93
C ALA A 164 -14.03 -14.52 -20.51
N GLU A 165 -13.93 -15.62 -19.76
CA GLU A 165 -13.26 -16.85 -20.19
C GLU A 165 -13.89 -17.42 -21.46
N LYS A 166 -15.22 -17.54 -21.51
CA LYS A 166 -15.95 -18.03 -22.71
C LYS A 166 -15.76 -17.11 -23.93
N ARG A 167 -15.51 -15.81 -23.71
CA ARG A 167 -15.24 -14.85 -24.79
C ARG A 167 -13.78 -14.83 -25.23
N GLY A 168 -12.93 -15.68 -24.65
CA GLY A 168 -11.53 -15.80 -25.04
C GLY A 168 -10.63 -14.72 -24.48
N VAL A 169 -11.01 -14.07 -23.36
CA VAL A 169 -10.10 -13.15 -22.66
C VAL A 169 -8.95 -13.95 -22.04
N THR A 170 -7.72 -13.53 -22.33
CA THR A 170 -6.50 -14.11 -21.77
C THR A 170 -5.83 -13.12 -20.81
N VAL A 171 -5.02 -13.61 -19.87
CA VAL A 171 -4.25 -12.77 -18.92
C VAL A 171 -2.82 -13.27 -18.85
N GLU A 172 -1.88 -12.35 -19.09
CA GLU A 172 -0.45 -12.57 -18.99
C GLU A 172 0.11 -11.82 -17.78
N PHE A 173 1.01 -12.47 -17.02
CA PHE A 173 1.74 -11.86 -15.90
C PHE A 173 3.21 -11.72 -16.28
N LEU A 174 3.72 -10.51 -16.24
CA LEU A 174 5.05 -10.15 -16.72
C LEU A 174 5.90 -9.57 -15.58
N SER A 175 7.12 -10.08 -15.44
CA SER A 175 8.09 -9.68 -14.42
C SER A 175 9.49 -9.59 -15.03
N GLY A 176 10.44 -8.98 -14.30
CA GLY A 176 11.83 -8.86 -14.78
C GLY A 176 11.97 -7.96 -16.00
N GLU A 177 12.80 -8.37 -16.93
CA GLU A 177 13.12 -7.59 -18.15
C GLU A 177 11.91 -7.29 -19.02
N TYR A 178 10.90 -8.16 -19.03
CA TYR A 178 9.66 -7.97 -19.80
C TYR A 178 8.80 -6.80 -19.33
N LYS A 179 8.95 -6.35 -18.07
CA LYS A 179 8.16 -5.24 -17.54
C LYS A 179 8.37 -3.94 -18.32
N LYS A 180 9.61 -3.67 -18.74
CA LYS A 180 9.96 -2.44 -19.45
C LYS A 180 9.20 -2.32 -20.78
N GLY A 181 9.10 -3.39 -21.55
CA GLY A 181 8.37 -3.41 -22.84
C GLY A 181 6.85 -3.31 -22.70
N VAL A 182 6.26 -3.75 -21.58
CA VAL A 182 4.80 -3.74 -21.37
C VAL A 182 4.31 -2.57 -20.54
N PHE A 183 5.23 -1.84 -19.92
CA PHE A 183 4.86 -0.70 -19.07
C PHE A 183 4.11 0.37 -19.88
N ASP A 184 4.47 0.63 -21.12
CA ASP A 184 3.79 1.62 -21.96
C ASP A 184 2.36 1.18 -22.32
N ILE A 185 2.12 -0.14 -22.46
CA ILE A 185 0.76 -0.69 -22.62
C ILE A 185 -0.06 -0.43 -21.36
N PHE A 186 0.48 -0.79 -20.19
CA PHE A 186 -0.15 -0.50 -18.90
C PHE A 186 -0.43 1.00 -18.76
N TRP A 187 0.57 1.85 -18.99
CA TRP A 187 0.46 3.29 -18.83
C TRP A 187 -0.65 3.90 -19.68
N ARG A 188 -0.72 3.51 -20.96
CA ARG A 188 -1.79 3.98 -21.87
C ARG A 188 -3.17 3.62 -21.33
N ILE A 189 -3.39 2.36 -20.94
CA ILE A 189 -4.69 1.87 -20.41
C ILE A 189 -5.01 2.53 -19.07
N PHE A 190 -4.03 2.69 -18.21
CA PHE A 190 -4.15 3.34 -16.91
C PHE A 190 -4.55 4.80 -17.05
N MET A 191 -3.88 5.55 -17.93
CA MET A 191 -4.18 6.95 -18.18
C MET A 191 -5.55 7.16 -18.80
N GLU A 192 -5.98 6.30 -19.77
CA GLU A 192 -7.33 6.34 -20.31
C GLU A 192 -8.39 6.20 -19.20
N THR A 193 -8.16 5.30 -18.25
CA THR A 193 -9.06 5.13 -17.11
C THR A 193 -9.07 6.35 -16.18
N ASN A 194 -7.90 6.89 -15.83
CA ASN A 194 -7.81 8.02 -14.92
C ASN A 194 -8.42 9.30 -15.53
N LEU A 195 -8.21 9.54 -16.82
CA LEU A 195 -8.83 10.66 -17.53
C LEU A 195 -10.36 10.54 -17.54
N ARG A 196 -10.90 9.34 -17.82
CA ARG A 196 -12.33 9.08 -17.83
C ARG A 196 -13.01 9.29 -16.46
N HIS A 197 -12.26 9.09 -15.37
CA HIS A 197 -12.77 9.20 -14.01
C HIS A 197 -12.23 10.43 -13.26
N GLU A 198 -11.53 11.34 -13.95
CA GLU A 198 -10.94 12.57 -13.38
C GLU A 198 -10.08 12.34 -12.13
N LEU A 199 -9.32 11.23 -12.12
CA LEU A 199 -8.50 10.86 -10.99
C LEU A 199 -7.14 11.58 -11.06
N LYS A 200 -6.68 12.10 -9.92
CA LYS A 200 -5.34 12.65 -9.79
C LYS A 200 -4.30 11.54 -9.86
N THR A 201 -3.26 11.75 -10.64
CA THR A 201 -2.15 10.80 -10.82
C THR A 201 -0.83 11.39 -10.34
N TYR A 202 0.11 10.52 -10.00
CA TYR A 202 1.52 10.87 -9.81
C TYR A 202 2.20 11.05 -11.18
N PRO A 203 3.39 11.64 -11.25
CA PRO A 203 4.20 11.64 -12.47
C PRO A 203 4.49 10.22 -12.97
N LYS A 204 4.62 10.04 -14.30
CA LYS A 204 4.84 8.73 -14.95
C LYS A 204 5.97 7.94 -14.30
N ILE A 205 7.09 8.61 -13.99
CA ILE A 205 8.27 8.00 -13.36
C ILE A 205 7.94 7.25 -12.04
N TYR A 206 6.96 7.72 -11.27
CA TYR A 206 6.54 7.02 -10.06
C TYR A 206 6.01 5.61 -10.36
N TYR A 207 5.17 5.48 -11.39
CA TYR A 207 4.60 4.18 -11.78
C TYR A 207 5.64 3.28 -12.45
N GLU A 208 6.58 3.87 -13.20
CA GLU A 208 7.72 3.15 -13.78
C GLU A 208 8.58 2.52 -12.70
N GLU A 209 8.96 3.29 -11.67
CA GLU A 209 9.74 2.79 -10.54
C GLU A 209 8.97 1.73 -9.73
N VAL A 210 7.65 1.86 -9.57
CA VAL A 210 6.83 0.82 -8.95
C VAL A 210 6.83 -0.45 -9.81
N ALA A 211 6.70 -0.33 -11.12
CA ALA A 211 6.70 -1.47 -12.04
C ALA A 211 8.04 -2.20 -12.10
N THR A 212 9.15 -1.56 -11.71
CA THR A 212 10.50 -2.14 -11.73
C THR A 212 10.95 -2.73 -10.39
N LEU A 213 10.08 -2.80 -9.39
CA LEU A 213 10.43 -3.41 -8.10
C LEU A 213 10.78 -4.89 -8.25
N GLU A 214 11.92 -5.29 -7.64
CA GLU A 214 12.47 -6.64 -7.71
C GLU A 214 13.04 -7.11 -6.36
N GLY A 215 13.16 -8.44 -6.21
CA GLY A 215 13.63 -9.09 -4.99
C GLY A 215 12.48 -9.40 -4.04
N GLU A 216 12.70 -9.26 -2.73
CA GLU A 216 11.73 -9.63 -1.68
C GLU A 216 10.44 -8.79 -1.70
N CYS A 217 10.54 -7.53 -2.14
CA CYS A 217 9.40 -6.72 -2.53
C CYS A 217 9.48 -6.50 -4.04
N SER A 218 8.64 -7.18 -4.78
CA SER A 218 8.65 -7.19 -6.25
C SER A 218 7.29 -6.79 -6.83
N SER A 219 7.29 -6.48 -8.13
CA SER A 219 6.05 -6.17 -8.85
C SER A 219 5.86 -7.07 -10.06
N LYS A 220 4.61 -7.30 -10.46
CA LYS A 220 4.24 -7.84 -11.77
C LYS A 220 3.24 -6.92 -12.45
N ILE A 221 3.34 -6.81 -13.78
CA ILE A 221 2.30 -6.20 -14.61
C ILE A 221 1.45 -7.34 -15.17
N ALA A 222 0.12 -7.27 -14.97
CA ALA A 222 -0.82 -8.16 -15.62
C ALA A 222 -1.52 -7.42 -16.76
N ILE A 223 -1.63 -8.07 -17.93
CA ILE A 223 -2.32 -7.56 -19.11
C ILE A 223 -3.41 -8.54 -19.50
N ALA A 224 -4.66 -8.07 -19.55
CA ALA A 224 -5.77 -8.83 -20.11
C ALA A 224 -5.98 -8.45 -21.56
N LYS A 225 -6.09 -9.45 -22.44
CA LYS A 225 -6.22 -9.30 -23.90
C LYS A 225 -7.45 -10.01 -24.45
N ILE A 226 -7.92 -9.54 -25.60
CA ILE A 226 -8.81 -10.25 -26.50
C ILE A 226 -8.15 -10.31 -27.88
N GLY A 227 -7.80 -11.51 -28.36
CA GLY A 227 -6.83 -11.64 -29.44
C GLY A 227 -5.52 -10.93 -29.07
N ASP A 228 -5.03 -10.07 -29.94
CA ASP A 228 -3.80 -9.27 -29.70
C ASP A 228 -4.06 -7.94 -28.99
N GLU A 229 -5.32 -7.59 -28.75
CA GLU A 229 -5.70 -6.29 -28.21
C GLU A 229 -5.67 -6.29 -26.68
N ALA A 230 -4.80 -5.48 -26.07
CA ALA A 230 -4.75 -5.26 -24.64
C ALA A 230 -5.89 -4.35 -24.19
N ILE A 231 -6.77 -4.86 -23.31
CA ILE A 231 -8.03 -4.19 -22.92
C ILE A 231 -8.15 -3.89 -21.43
N SER A 232 -7.32 -4.50 -20.58
CA SER A 232 -7.18 -4.14 -19.17
C SER A 232 -5.76 -4.44 -18.71
N ALA A 233 -5.26 -3.66 -17.73
CA ALA A 233 -3.93 -3.83 -17.18
C ALA A 233 -3.90 -3.47 -15.71
N ALA A 234 -3.00 -4.12 -14.96
CA ALA A 234 -2.81 -3.85 -13.53
C ALA A 234 -1.36 -4.05 -13.09
N ILE A 235 -0.93 -3.33 -12.05
CA ILE A 235 0.31 -3.56 -11.32
C ILE A 235 -0.02 -4.16 -9.96
N PHE A 236 0.63 -5.29 -9.67
CA PHE A 236 0.58 -5.98 -8.39
C PHE A 236 1.93 -5.88 -7.69
N ILE A 237 1.91 -5.73 -6.37
CA ILE A 237 3.10 -5.82 -5.52
C ILE A 237 3.04 -7.13 -4.73
N TYR A 238 4.19 -7.77 -4.61
CA TYR A 238 4.39 -9.01 -3.87
C TYR A 238 5.39 -8.76 -2.74
N PHE A 239 4.94 -8.96 -1.50
CA PHE A 239 5.79 -8.76 -0.33
C PHE A 239 5.36 -9.63 0.85
N GLY A 240 6.30 -10.36 1.46
CA GLY A 240 6.00 -11.33 2.49
C GLY A 240 5.04 -12.41 1.99
N GLU A 241 3.96 -12.65 2.71
CA GLU A 241 2.93 -13.62 2.33
C GLU A 241 1.76 -13.02 1.54
N ARG A 242 1.94 -11.80 0.98
CA ARG A 242 0.85 -10.98 0.47
C ARG A 242 1.08 -10.46 -0.94
N THR A 243 0.01 -10.47 -1.73
CA THR A 243 -0.08 -9.80 -3.03
C THR A 243 -1.01 -8.60 -2.91
N PHE A 244 -0.57 -7.43 -3.38
CA PHE A 244 -1.35 -6.19 -3.34
C PHE A 244 -1.78 -5.76 -4.73
N TYR A 245 -3.06 -5.48 -4.92
CA TYR A 245 -3.62 -4.89 -6.14
C TYR A 245 -3.52 -3.37 -6.06
N LEU A 246 -2.52 -2.79 -6.72
CA LEU A 246 -2.15 -1.40 -6.47
C LEU A 246 -2.70 -0.41 -7.51
N PHE A 247 -2.45 -0.65 -8.80
CA PHE A 247 -2.88 0.22 -9.88
C PHE A 247 -3.52 -0.59 -11.00
N ALA A 248 -4.59 -0.07 -11.60
CA ALA A 248 -5.24 -0.75 -12.71
C ALA A 248 -5.99 0.22 -13.62
N GLY A 249 -6.20 -0.24 -14.85
CA GLY A 249 -7.02 0.44 -15.83
C GLY A 249 -7.71 -0.52 -16.77
N SER A 250 -8.70 0.00 -17.49
CA SER A 250 -9.43 -0.69 -18.55
C SER A 250 -9.82 0.26 -19.67
N ARG A 251 -9.81 -0.22 -20.89
CA ARG A 251 -10.19 0.57 -22.07
C ARG A 251 -11.70 0.74 -22.17
N ALA A 252 -12.11 1.90 -22.64
CA ALA A 252 -13.51 2.16 -23.01
C ALA A 252 -13.95 1.28 -24.20
N GLY A 253 -15.24 0.99 -24.29
CA GLY A 253 -15.80 0.16 -25.37
C GLY A 253 -15.65 -1.37 -25.18
N TYR A 254 -14.81 -1.82 -24.26
CA TYR A 254 -14.55 -3.25 -24.03
C TYR A 254 -15.31 -3.83 -22.80
N GLY A 255 -16.27 -3.10 -22.24
CA GLY A 255 -17.00 -3.52 -21.02
C GLY A 255 -17.66 -4.90 -21.14
N LYS A 256 -18.17 -5.26 -22.32
CA LYS A 256 -18.79 -6.57 -22.57
C LYS A 256 -17.85 -7.76 -22.30
N PHE A 257 -16.54 -7.58 -22.34
CA PHE A 257 -15.56 -8.65 -22.12
C PHE A 257 -15.26 -8.91 -20.66
N ASN A 258 -15.70 -8.06 -19.72
CA ASN A 258 -15.46 -8.19 -18.27
C ASN A 258 -13.97 -8.38 -17.90
N ALA A 259 -13.07 -7.82 -18.70
CA ALA A 259 -11.62 -8.05 -18.57
C ALA A 259 -11.05 -7.63 -17.21
N PRO A 260 -11.44 -6.51 -16.56
CA PRO A 260 -10.96 -6.17 -15.22
C PRO A 260 -11.30 -7.24 -14.18
N THR A 261 -12.51 -7.78 -14.21
CA THR A 261 -12.97 -8.83 -13.28
C THR A 261 -12.18 -10.12 -13.51
N TYR A 262 -12.00 -10.52 -14.76
CA TYR A 262 -11.25 -11.72 -15.10
C TYR A 262 -9.76 -11.59 -14.76
N LEU A 263 -9.16 -10.44 -15.03
CA LEU A 263 -7.77 -10.13 -14.68
C LEU A 263 -7.54 -10.30 -13.16
N LEU A 264 -8.42 -9.76 -12.33
CA LEU A 264 -8.32 -9.90 -10.88
C LEU A 264 -8.49 -11.35 -10.41
N TRP A 265 -9.46 -12.08 -10.98
CA TRP A 265 -9.60 -13.49 -10.68
C TRP A 265 -8.33 -14.29 -11.02
N ARG A 266 -7.76 -14.06 -12.20
CA ARG A 266 -6.50 -14.72 -12.62
C ARG A 266 -5.33 -14.31 -11.71
N ALA A 267 -5.31 -13.05 -11.21
CA ALA A 267 -4.30 -12.60 -10.26
C ALA A 267 -4.44 -13.27 -8.88
N ILE A 268 -5.65 -13.51 -8.43
CA ILE A 268 -5.94 -14.28 -7.19
C ILE A 268 -5.43 -15.72 -7.35
N CYS A 269 -5.75 -16.40 -8.47
CA CYS A 269 -5.28 -17.76 -8.75
C CYS A 269 -3.75 -17.81 -8.87
N GLU A 270 -3.13 -16.87 -9.58
CA GLU A 270 -1.67 -16.79 -9.72
C GLU A 270 -0.98 -16.58 -8.36
N ALA A 271 -1.50 -15.67 -7.53
CA ALA A 271 -0.97 -15.43 -6.18
C ALA A 271 -1.05 -16.70 -5.33
N LYS A 272 -2.19 -17.39 -5.33
CA LYS A 272 -2.37 -18.68 -4.63
C LYS A 272 -1.40 -19.74 -5.14
N LYS A 273 -1.30 -19.92 -6.46
CA LYS A 273 -0.40 -20.90 -7.10
C LYS A 273 1.07 -20.66 -6.76
N THR A 274 1.46 -19.39 -6.61
CA THR A 274 2.85 -19.00 -6.27
C THR A 274 3.13 -18.97 -4.76
N GLY A 275 2.18 -19.43 -3.92
CA GLY A 275 2.37 -19.66 -2.49
C GLY A 275 2.04 -18.48 -1.58
N TYR A 276 1.48 -17.40 -2.12
CA TYR A 276 1.01 -16.31 -1.27
C TYR A 276 -0.24 -16.71 -0.49
N ARG A 277 -0.33 -16.19 0.74
CA ARG A 277 -1.44 -16.53 1.66
C ARG A 277 -2.58 -15.54 1.64
N TYR A 278 -2.33 -14.30 1.18
CA TYR A 278 -3.33 -13.23 1.20
C TYR A 278 -3.30 -12.44 -0.10
N PHE A 279 -4.48 -12.06 -0.59
CA PHE A 279 -4.65 -11.10 -1.67
C PHE A 279 -5.33 -9.85 -1.12
N ASP A 280 -4.64 -8.72 -1.20
CA ASP A 280 -5.06 -7.44 -0.67
C ASP A 280 -5.47 -6.52 -1.83
N PHE A 281 -6.74 -6.12 -1.86
CA PHE A 281 -7.26 -5.22 -2.88
C PHE A 281 -6.77 -3.78 -2.74
N TRP A 282 -5.93 -3.50 -1.71
CA TRP A 282 -5.56 -2.15 -1.35
C TRP A 282 -6.78 -1.29 -1.01
N GLY A 283 -6.63 0.03 -0.90
CA GLY A 283 -7.65 0.93 -0.38
C GLY A 283 -9.07 0.75 -0.87
N ILE A 284 -9.99 0.73 0.08
CA ILE A 284 -11.43 0.97 -0.08
C ILE A 284 -11.82 2.14 0.81
N SER A 285 -12.95 2.80 0.48
CA SER A 285 -13.46 3.90 1.30
C SER A 285 -14.98 3.94 1.26
N HIS A 286 -15.58 4.09 2.45
CA HIS A 286 -17.02 4.33 2.59
C HIS A 286 -17.36 5.82 2.64
N GLU A 287 -16.37 6.65 2.98
CA GLU A 287 -16.55 8.10 3.16
C GLU A 287 -16.36 8.88 1.85
N ASN A 288 -15.45 8.42 0.98
CA ASN A 288 -15.13 9.09 -0.27
C ASN A 288 -16.10 8.64 -1.38
N LYS A 289 -17.05 9.51 -1.73
CA LYS A 289 -18.05 9.24 -2.79
C LYS A 289 -17.43 8.89 -4.14
N ASN A 290 -16.27 9.46 -4.48
CA ASN A 290 -15.57 9.16 -5.74
C ASN A 290 -15.02 7.72 -5.76
N TRP A 291 -14.88 7.08 -4.61
CA TRP A 291 -14.42 5.69 -4.49
C TRP A 291 -15.57 4.67 -4.40
N SER A 292 -16.83 5.11 -4.36
CA SER A 292 -17.98 4.22 -4.15
C SER A 292 -18.03 3.08 -5.16
N LYS A 293 -17.88 3.37 -6.46
CA LYS A 293 -17.88 2.36 -7.53
C LYS A 293 -16.69 1.39 -7.43
N ILE A 294 -15.50 1.92 -7.12
CA ILE A 294 -14.28 1.09 -6.97
C ILE A 294 -14.35 0.24 -5.71
N THR A 295 -14.93 0.77 -4.63
CA THR A 295 -15.18 0.04 -3.39
C THR A 295 -16.19 -1.09 -3.61
N ALA A 296 -17.31 -0.82 -4.27
CA ALA A 296 -18.30 -1.84 -4.63
C ALA A 296 -17.70 -2.95 -5.51
N PHE A 297 -16.94 -2.56 -6.56
CA PHE A 297 -16.24 -3.51 -7.43
C PHE A 297 -15.29 -4.42 -6.65
N LYS A 298 -14.47 -3.88 -5.73
CA LYS A 298 -13.58 -4.69 -4.90
C LYS A 298 -14.35 -5.63 -3.97
N LYS A 299 -15.41 -5.12 -3.32
CA LYS A 299 -16.25 -5.90 -2.39
C LYS A 299 -16.97 -7.06 -3.06
N SER A 300 -17.29 -6.95 -4.35
CA SER A 300 -17.95 -8.02 -5.10
C SER A 300 -17.10 -9.30 -5.23
N PHE A 301 -15.80 -9.23 -4.97
CA PHE A 301 -14.92 -10.40 -4.90
C PHE A 301 -14.96 -11.13 -3.55
N GLY A 302 -15.77 -10.65 -2.58
CA GLY A 302 -15.75 -11.17 -1.23
C GLY A 302 -14.50 -10.75 -0.44
N GLY A 303 -14.13 -11.55 0.54
CA GLY A 303 -13.02 -11.25 1.44
C GLY A 303 -13.44 -10.53 2.72
N LYS A 304 -12.46 -10.20 3.56
CA LYS A 304 -12.68 -9.54 4.85
C LYS A 304 -12.20 -8.09 4.77
N GLU A 305 -13.07 -7.18 5.15
CA GLU A 305 -12.67 -5.78 5.32
C GLU A 305 -11.85 -5.62 6.60
N ILE A 306 -10.72 -4.91 6.48
CA ILE A 306 -9.81 -4.66 7.58
C ILE A 306 -9.49 -3.17 7.61
N THR A 307 -9.56 -2.58 8.82
CA THR A 307 -9.29 -1.16 9.04
C THR A 307 -8.02 -0.98 9.87
N SER A 308 -7.22 0.04 9.54
CA SER A 308 -6.08 0.47 10.35
C SER A 308 -6.50 1.45 11.46
N PRO A 309 -5.67 1.66 12.49
CA PRO A 309 -5.87 2.70 13.49
C PRO A 309 -5.87 4.13 12.92
N GLY A 310 -5.41 4.29 11.66
CA GLY A 310 -5.31 5.58 10.98
C GLY A 310 -4.01 6.32 11.26
N ALA A 311 -3.99 7.63 10.99
CA ALA A 311 -2.80 8.46 11.08
C ALA A 311 -2.71 9.24 12.39
N TRP A 312 -1.47 9.40 12.85
CA TRP A 312 -1.15 10.06 14.11
C TRP A 312 0.07 10.97 13.96
N ASP A 313 0.00 12.19 14.50
CA ASP A 313 1.09 13.16 14.47
C ASP A 313 1.65 13.38 15.88
N TYR A 314 2.96 13.24 16.03
CA TYR A 314 3.69 13.77 17.19
C TYR A 314 4.34 15.09 16.80
N VAL A 315 4.08 16.15 17.57
CA VAL A 315 4.44 17.52 17.20
C VAL A 315 5.66 17.98 18.00
N PHE A 316 6.79 18.18 17.31
CA PHE A 316 8.02 18.73 17.91
C PHE A 316 8.01 20.27 17.90
N ASN A 317 7.45 20.93 16.85
CA ASN A 317 7.38 22.37 16.71
C ASN A 317 5.93 22.84 16.56
N LYS A 318 5.29 23.21 17.68
CA LYS A 318 3.88 23.58 17.74
C LYS A 318 3.51 24.81 16.87
N PRO A 319 4.27 25.94 16.88
CA PRO A 319 3.94 27.10 16.03
C PRO A 319 3.93 26.76 14.53
N VAL A 320 4.99 26.10 14.05
CA VAL A 320 5.09 25.74 12.62
C VAL A 320 4.02 24.70 12.23
N TYR A 321 3.73 23.75 13.09
CA TYR A 321 2.66 22.77 12.86
C TYR A 321 1.27 23.42 12.78
N PHE A 322 1.00 24.44 13.59
CA PHE A 322 -0.24 25.22 13.51
C PHE A 322 -0.38 25.90 12.16
N ILE A 323 0.68 26.59 11.69
CA ILE A 323 0.71 27.24 10.37
C ILE A 323 0.50 26.22 9.24
N TYR A 324 1.16 25.05 9.32
CA TYR A 324 0.98 23.95 8.35
C TYR A 324 -0.48 23.50 8.26
N ASN A 325 -1.15 23.28 9.41
CA ASN A 325 -2.54 22.87 9.41
C ASN A 325 -3.49 23.95 8.89
N LEU A 326 -3.21 25.23 9.18
CA LEU A 326 -3.99 26.34 8.65
C LEU A 326 -3.88 26.41 7.12
N ALA A 327 -2.66 26.35 6.57
CA ALA A 327 -2.41 26.34 5.13
C ALA A 327 -3.12 25.16 4.44
N LYS A 328 -3.11 23.97 5.07
CA LYS A 328 -3.76 22.79 4.53
C LYS A 328 -5.29 22.88 4.48
N ARG A 329 -5.91 23.67 5.36
CA ARG A 329 -7.38 23.93 5.34
C ARG A 329 -7.77 24.91 4.22
N ILE A 330 -6.85 25.77 3.80
CA ILE A 330 -7.11 26.78 2.75
C ILE A 330 -6.90 26.19 1.35
N ILE A 331 -5.96 25.26 1.20
CA ILE A 331 -5.56 24.70 -0.10
C ILE A 331 -6.32 23.40 -0.44
N GLY A 332 -6.86 22.68 0.53
CA GLY A 332 -7.55 21.38 0.37
C GLY A 332 -9.01 21.44 0.67
#